data_757c9bdbf68b3cd4934c6defd2ac6a92
#
_entry.id   757c9bdbf68b3cd4934c6defd2ac6a92
#
_cell.length_a   1.000
_cell.length_b   1.000
_cell.length_c   1.000
_cell.angle_alpha   90.00
_cell.angle_beta   90.00
_cell.angle_gamma   90.00
#
_symmetry.space_group_name_H-M   'P 1'
#
loop_
_entity.id
_entity.type
_entity.pdbx_description
1 polymer ?
#
loop_
_entity_poly.entity_id
_entity_poly.type
_entity_poly.pdbx_seq_one_letter_code
_entity_poly.pdbx_strand_id
1 'polypeptide(L)'
;MAAGRPADIRLWLAGTRPRTLPASIAPVAVGAACAWNHIHTLDLCILIYPEPDECVANRALLHTLLGRFWPVVILCAVVALCLQVAVNFANDYSDGIRGVDDGRDVDETSVSSQTERRHQPAKPQRLVASGVPAKRVLLAAGIAAAIACVAGLAAIVISHAWWLLAVGVLSLLAGWFYTGGRHPYGYAGFGELGVFLFFGLAAVLGTEYALAGTIDLLGVAGAVCCGLNAMLLLMVNNLRDLDDDARHGKRTMAVRLGERRARIALTVCMVAELLLSLALVALLWWPWGVILVISGIAVPLRMLRSVERHDYRWALGDAGYQTLFFAALVVVCVAAGGTLPV
;
A
#
# COMPACT_ATOMS: atom_id res chain seq x y z
N MET A 1 32.17 22.85 -14.80
CA MET A 1 31.90 21.66 -13.96
C MET A 1 31.49 22.17 -12.59
N ALA A 2 30.18 22.26 -12.33
CA ALA A 2 29.70 22.63 -11.01
C ALA A 2 29.80 21.41 -10.12
N ALA A 3 30.63 21.48 -9.08
CA ALA A 3 30.74 20.48 -8.04
C ALA A 3 29.36 20.34 -7.40
N GLY A 4 28.71 19.19 -7.63
CA GLY A 4 27.38 18.91 -7.09
C GLY A 4 27.41 19.05 -5.57
N ARG A 5 26.57 19.94 -5.03
CA ARG A 5 26.27 19.99 -3.59
C ARG A 5 25.95 18.58 -3.12
N PRO A 6 26.45 18.15 -1.94
CA PRO A 6 26.03 16.89 -1.36
C PRO A 6 24.51 16.92 -1.28
N ALA A 7 23.86 15.95 -1.92
CA ALA A 7 22.40 15.90 -1.95
C ALA A 7 21.91 15.87 -0.49
N ASP A 8 21.13 16.88 -0.11
CA ASP A 8 20.64 17.03 1.24
C ASP A 8 19.86 15.74 1.62
N ILE A 9 20.22 15.11 2.72
CA ILE A 9 19.59 13.88 3.20
C ILE A 9 18.07 14.06 3.32
N ARG A 10 17.62 15.28 3.61
CA ARG A 10 16.19 15.64 3.68
C ARG A 10 15.49 15.47 2.32
N LEU A 11 16.19 15.78 1.22
CA LEU A 11 15.66 15.60 -0.12
C LEU A 11 15.51 14.13 -0.47
N TRP A 12 16.47 13.27 -0.12
CA TRP A 12 16.38 11.84 -0.28
C TRP A 12 15.24 11.23 0.56
N LEU A 13 15.11 11.66 1.82
CA LEU A 13 13.99 11.25 2.67
C LEU A 13 12.64 11.69 2.09
N ALA A 14 12.54 12.90 1.55
CA ALA A 14 11.33 13.35 0.87
C ALA A 14 10.99 12.50 -0.36
N GLY A 15 12.02 12.07 -1.12
CA GLY A 15 11.89 11.19 -2.30
C GLY A 15 11.34 9.79 -1.95
N THR A 16 11.56 9.27 -0.74
CA THR A 16 10.93 8.02 -0.29
C THR A 16 9.42 8.14 -0.11
N ARG A 17 8.88 9.35 -0.11
CA ARG A 17 7.46 9.67 0.11
C ARG A 17 6.90 9.05 1.40
N PRO A 18 7.34 9.48 2.58
CA PRO A 18 6.97 8.85 3.86
C PRO A 18 5.46 8.72 4.09
N ARG A 19 4.66 9.62 3.49
CA ARG A 19 3.19 9.59 3.59
C ARG A 19 2.54 8.40 2.87
N THR A 20 3.25 7.75 1.94
CA THR A 20 2.75 6.56 1.23
C THR A 20 3.25 5.25 1.83
N LEU A 21 4.25 5.28 2.72
CA LEU A 21 4.77 4.08 3.38
C LEU A 21 3.73 3.31 4.21
N PRO A 22 2.77 3.97 4.89
CA PRO A 22 1.68 3.26 5.56
C PRO A 22 0.94 2.30 4.66
N ALA A 23 0.72 2.66 3.39
CA ALA A 23 0.02 1.82 2.42
C ALA A 23 0.79 0.52 2.08
N SER A 24 2.10 0.44 2.33
CA SER A 24 2.88 -0.78 2.13
C SER A 24 2.93 -1.67 3.37
N ILE A 25 2.94 -1.09 4.57
CA ILE A 25 3.02 -1.85 5.83
C ILE A 25 1.67 -2.39 6.28
N ALA A 26 0.60 -1.62 6.08
CA ALA A 26 -0.74 -2.01 6.50
C ALA A 26 -1.17 -3.39 5.94
N PRO A 27 -0.98 -3.70 4.64
CA PRO A 27 -1.30 -5.01 4.09
C PRO A 27 -0.53 -6.16 4.74
N VAL A 28 0.76 -5.96 5.06
CA VAL A 28 1.58 -6.95 5.75
C VAL A 28 1.03 -7.22 7.16
N ALA A 29 0.64 -6.17 7.89
CA ALA A 29 0.04 -6.30 9.21
C ALA A 29 -1.30 -7.07 9.16
N VAL A 30 -2.14 -6.79 8.15
CA VAL A 30 -3.41 -7.51 7.93
C VAL A 30 -3.15 -8.98 7.59
N GLY A 31 -2.26 -9.28 6.63
CA GLY A 31 -1.92 -10.66 6.28
C GLY A 31 -1.32 -11.43 7.45
N ALA A 32 -0.49 -10.78 8.27
CA ALA A 32 0.06 -11.37 9.49
C ALA A 32 -1.03 -11.65 10.54
N ALA A 33 -2.01 -10.74 10.70
CA ALA A 33 -3.13 -10.95 11.61
C ALA A 33 -4.03 -12.12 11.14
N CYS A 34 -4.32 -12.22 9.83
CA CYS A 34 -5.08 -13.33 9.28
C CYS A 34 -4.36 -14.66 9.49
N ALA A 35 -3.05 -14.73 9.20
CA ALA A 35 -2.23 -15.90 9.47
C ALA A 35 -2.21 -16.28 10.97
N TRP A 36 -2.12 -15.29 11.85
CA TRP A 36 -2.17 -15.50 13.29
C TRP A 36 -3.51 -16.09 13.73
N ASN A 37 -4.62 -15.57 13.22
CA ASN A 37 -5.95 -16.11 13.49
C ASN A 37 -6.06 -17.58 13.07
N HIS A 38 -5.56 -17.91 11.88
CA HIS A 38 -5.54 -19.29 11.38
C HIS A 38 -4.70 -20.21 12.29
N ILE A 39 -3.50 -19.79 12.70
CA ILE A 39 -2.60 -20.56 13.58
C ILE A 39 -3.24 -20.77 14.96
N HIS A 40 -3.92 -19.78 15.50
CA HIS A 40 -4.66 -19.89 16.76
C HIS A 40 -5.84 -20.87 16.67
N THR A 41 -6.54 -20.88 15.53
CA THR A 41 -7.63 -21.83 15.29
C THR A 41 -7.12 -23.26 15.24
N LEU A 42 -5.94 -23.51 14.65
CA LEU A 42 -5.28 -24.81 14.68
C LEU A 42 -4.91 -25.26 16.11
N ASP A 43 -4.41 -24.35 16.94
CA ASP A 43 -4.07 -24.64 18.34
C ASP A 43 -5.31 -25.04 19.15
N LEU A 44 -6.43 -24.33 18.97
CA LEU A 44 -7.72 -24.66 19.58
C LEU A 44 -8.25 -26.03 19.13
N CYS A 45 -8.15 -26.35 17.83
CA CYS A 45 -8.56 -27.66 17.32
C CYS A 45 -7.75 -28.81 17.96
N ILE A 46 -6.44 -28.61 18.13
CA ILE A 46 -5.56 -29.59 18.80
C ILE A 46 -5.98 -29.79 20.27
N LEU A 47 -6.42 -28.76 20.96
CA LEU A 47 -6.86 -28.80 22.35
C LEU A 47 -8.22 -29.50 22.53
N ILE A 48 -9.14 -29.30 21.58
CA ILE A 48 -10.53 -29.81 21.67
C ILE A 48 -10.65 -31.28 21.17
N TYR A 49 -9.87 -31.63 20.13
CA TYR A 49 -9.93 -32.93 19.47
C TYR A 49 -8.56 -33.66 19.47
N PRO A 50 -8.11 -34.16 20.59
CA PRO A 50 -6.78 -34.79 20.71
C PRO A 50 -6.75 -36.23 20.18
N GLU A 51 -6.99 -36.45 18.87
CA GLU A 51 -6.72 -37.76 18.26
C GLU A 51 -5.20 -37.99 18.21
N PRO A 52 -4.69 -39.18 18.65
CA PRO A 52 -3.28 -39.36 18.95
C PRO A 52 -2.34 -39.12 17.76
N ASP A 53 -2.67 -39.61 16.57
CA ASP A 53 -1.75 -39.56 15.43
C ASP A 53 -1.79 -38.23 14.67
N GLU A 54 -2.96 -37.63 14.49
CA GLU A 54 -3.12 -36.29 13.89
C GLU A 54 -2.60 -35.18 14.81
N CYS A 55 -2.74 -35.39 16.14
CA CYS A 55 -2.30 -34.41 17.13
C CYS A 55 -0.77 -34.22 17.13
N VAL A 56 0.03 -35.25 16.89
CA VAL A 56 1.50 -35.17 16.85
C VAL A 56 1.94 -34.35 15.60
N ALA A 57 1.37 -34.64 14.43
CA ALA A 57 1.67 -33.95 13.19
C ALA A 57 1.26 -32.46 13.27
N ASN A 58 0.07 -32.19 13.81
CA ASN A 58 -0.44 -30.82 13.96
C ASN A 58 0.37 -29.99 14.97
N ARG A 59 0.85 -30.60 16.08
CA ARG A 59 1.76 -29.92 17.02
C ARG A 59 3.10 -29.57 16.39
N ALA A 60 3.69 -30.48 15.61
CA ALA A 60 4.95 -30.22 14.90
C ALA A 60 4.79 -29.08 13.89
N LEU A 61 3.67 -29.06 13.16
CA LEU A 61 3.32 -27.96 12.26
C LEU A 61 3.17 -26.65 13.03
N LEU A 62 2.41 -26.62 14.11
CA LEU A 62 2.19 -25.44 14.94
C LEU A 62 3.52 -24.85 15.46
N HIS A 63 4.41 -25.70 16.02
CA HIS A 63 5.74 -25.25 16.45
C HIS A 63 6.55 -24.65 15.31
N THR A 64 6.50 -25.26 14.13
CA THR A 64 7.18 -24.74 12.93
C THR A 64 6.63 -23.37 12.51
N LEU A 65 5.30 -23.21 12.46
CA LEU A 65 4.66 -21.96 12.09
C LEU A 65 4.97 -20.85 13.09
N LEU A 66 4.85 -21.12 14.39
CA LEU A 66 5.15 -20.15 15.46
C LEU A 66 6.65 -19.76 15.47
N GLY A 67 7.55 -20.72 15.27
CA GLY A 67 8.99 -20.46 15.27
C GLY A 67 9.46 -19.55 14.14
N ARG A 68 8.82 -19.61 12.96
CA ARG A 68 9.15 -18.78 11.80
C ARG A 68 8.31 -17.50 11.69
N PHE A 69 7.27 -17.32 12.51
CA PHE A 69 6.28 -16.26 12.36
C PHE A 69 6.94 -14.88 12.31
N TRP A 70 7.59 -14.46 13.37
CA TRP A 70 8.18 -13.11 13.45
C TRP A 70 9.31 -12.87 12.44
N PRO A 71 10.26 -13.79 12.22
CA PRO A 71 11.23 -13.63 11.13
C PRO A 71 10.58 -13.38 9.77
N VAL A 72 9.54 -14.14 9.41
CA VAL A 72 8.85 -13.98 8.11
C VAL A 72 8.06 -12.68 8.07
N VAL A 73 7.36 -12.27 9.15
CA VAL A 73 6.69 -10.96 9.22
C VAL A 73 7.65 -9.82 8.97
N ILE A 74 8.83 -9.84 9.62
CA ILE A 74 9.84 -8.80 9.45
C ILE A 74 10.35 -8.77 8.00
N LEU A 75 10.62 -9.94 7.40
CA LEU A 75 11.05 -10.03 6.01
C LEU A 75 9.98 -9.50 5.04
N CYS A 76 8.71 -9.86 5.23
CA CYS A 76 7.60 -9.31 4.43
C CYS A 76 7.49 -7.79 4.58
N ALA A 77 7.67 -7.24 5.78
CA ALA A 77 7.67 -5.81 6.01
C ALA A 77 8.84 -5.12 5.30
N VAL A 78 10.04 -5.70 5.32
CA VAL A 78 11.22 -5.21 4.57
C VAL A 78 10.95 -5.23 3.08
N VAL A 79 10.38 -6.33 2.54
CA VAL A 79 9.97 -6.43 1.13
C VAL A 79 9.02 -5.30 0.76
N ALA A 80 7.94 -5.12 1.52
CA ALA A 80 6.92 -4.12 1.24
C ALA A 80 7.48 -2.69 1.27
N LEU A 81 8.26 -2.35 2.31
CA LEU A 81 8.89 -1.03 2.43
C LEU A 81 9.89 -0.77 1.30
N CYS A 82 10.78 -1.72 1.04
CA CYS A 82 11.82 -1.55 0.03
C CYS A 82 11.26 -1.51 -1.38
N LEU A 83 10.23 -2.30 -1.71
CA LEU A 83 9.51 -2.20 -2.99
C LEU A 83 8.81 -0.84 -3.13
N GLN A 84 8.15 -0.35 -2.08
CA GLN A 84 7.52 0.98 -2.10
C GLN A 84 8.53 2.09 -2.37
N VAL A 85 9.69 2.04 -1.70
CA VAL A 85 10.78 3.01 -1.92
C VAL A 85 11.35 2.88 -3.33
N ALA A 86 11.57 1.65 -3.81
CA ALA A 86 12.07 1.39 -5.16
C ALA A 86 11.13 1.97 -6.22
N VAL A 87 9.81 1.72 -6.09
CA VAL A 87 8.80 2.26 -7.01
C VAL A 87 8.74 3.79 -6.93
N ASN A 88 8.82 4.39 -5.75
CA ASN A 88 8.83 5.84 -5.60
C ASN A 88 10.03 6.48 -6.32
N PHE A 89 11.23 5.90 -6.20
CA PHE A 89 12.43 6.37 -6.91
C PHE A 89 12.37 6.07 -8.42
N ALA A 90 11.84 4.92 -8.83
CA ALA A 90 11.65 4.59 -10.24
C ALA A 90 10.66 5.54 -10.93
N ASN A 91 9.59 5.92 -10.23
CA ASN A 91 8.63 6.91 -10.69
C ASN A 91 9.28 8.31 -10.83
N ASP A 92 10.06 8.71 -9.83
CA ASP A 92 10.80 9.99 -9.87
C ASP A 92 11.81 10.02 -11.03
N TYR A 93 12.56 8.93 -11.24
CA TYR A 93 13.44 8.76 -12.39
C TYR A 93 12.68 8.87 -13.72
N SER A 94 11.59 8.10 -13.87
CA SER A 94 10.83 8.02 -15.14
C SER A 94 10.12 9.32 -15.49
N ASP A 95 9.52 10.00 -14.51
CA ASP A 95 8.87 11.29 -14.69
C ASP A 95 9.91 12.38 -14.99
N GLY A 96 11.05 12.36 -14.28
CA GLY A 96 12.12 13.32 -14.44
C GLY A 96 12.80 13.27 -15.82
N ILE A 97 13.09 12.08 -16.37
CA ILE A 97 13.70 11.97 -17.71
C ILE A 97 12.71 12.31 -18.85
N ARG A 98 11.40 12.32 -18.58
CA ARG A 98 10.37 12.71 -19.55
C ARG A 98 9.99 14.18 -19.47
N GLY A 99 10.58 14.95 -18.54
CA GLY A 99 10.21 16.34 -18.34
C GLY A 99 8.80 16.58 -17.79
N VAL A 100 8.14 15.52 -17.29
CA VAL A 100 6.78 15.64 -16.71
C VAL A 100 6.79 16.49 -15.45
N ASP A 101 7.92 16.55 -14.77
CA ASP A 101 8.14 17.35 -13.57
C ASP A 101 8.80 18.71 -13.84
N ASP A 102 9.14 19.01 -15.11
CA ASP A 102 9.71 20.31 -15.51
C ASP A 102 8.66 21.41 -15.34
N GLY A 103 9.01 22.45 -14.59
CA GLY A 103 8.10 23.56 -14.26
C GLY A 103 7.42 23.48 -12.90
N ARG A 104 7.52 22.38 -12.17
CA ARG A 104 6.97 22.28 -10.80
C ARG A 104 7.69 23.19 -9.79
N ASP A 105 8.99 23.47 -10.01
CA ASP A 105 9.82 24.34 -9.15
C ASP A 105 9.80 25.81 -9.60
N VAL A 106 9.34 26.13 -10.82
CA VAL A 106 9.37 27.50 -11.37
C VAL A 106 8.20 28.36 -10.87
N ASP A 107 7.10 27.73 -10.44
CA ASP A 107 5.94 28.45 -9.91
C ASP A 107 6.16 29.07 -8.51
N GLU A 108 7.24 28.74 -7.82
CA GLU A 108 7.57 29.36 -6.52
C GLU A 108 8.14 30.80 -6.66
N THR A 109 8.61 31.19 -7.83
CA THR A 109 9.25 32.50 -8.07
C THR A 109 8.46 33.45 -8.94
N SER A 110 7.41 33.02 -9.64
CA SER A 110 6.58 33.88 -10.44
C SER A 110 5.51 34.60 -9.61
N VAL A 111 5.70 35.90 -9.50
CA VAL A 111 4.84 36.87 -8.83
C VAL A 111 3.48 36.94 -9.54
N SER A 112 2.48 36.22 -9.03
CA SER A 112 1.09 36.63 -9.25
C SER A 112 0.18 36.06 -8.15
N SER A 113 -0.46 36.97 -7.43
CA SER A 113 -1.56 36.84 -6.47
C SER A 113 -1.33 35.85 -5.30
N GLN A 114 -0.88 36.41 -4.17
CA GLN A 114 -0.75 35.75 -2.86
C GLN A 114 -2.07 35.13 -2.32
N THR A 115 -3.21 35.42 -2.95
CA THR A 115 -4.52 34.96 -2.47
C THR A 115 -4.89 33.56 -2.97
N GLU A 116 -4.42 33.15 -4.17
CA GLU A 116 -4.69 31.81 -4.69
C GLU A 116 -3.74 30.73 -4.17
N ARG A 117 -2.55 31.12 -3.70
CA ARG A 117 -1.50 30.21 -3.17
C ARG A 117 -1.85 29.57 -1.83
N ARG A 118 -2.83 30.08 -1.08
CA ARG A 118 -3.20 29.53 0.24
C ARG A 118 -3.85 28.16 0.20
N HIS A 119 -4.27 27.67 -0.97
CA HIS A 119 -5.06 26.45 -1.10
C HIS A 119 -4.40 25.33 -1.92
N GLN A 120 -3.24 25.55 -2.56
CA GLN A 120 -2.53 24.46 -3.24
C GLN A 120 -1.52 23.80 -2.28
N PRO A 121 -1.65 22.50 -1.99
CA PRO A 121 -0.68 21.81 -1.17
C PRO A 121 0.66 21.73 -1.92
N ALA A 122 1.75 22.05 -1.23
CA ALA A 122 3.10 21.84 -1.77
C ALA A 122 3.22 20.40 -2.29
N LYS A 123 3.44 20.26 -3.60
CA LYS A 123 3.68 18.96 -4.23
C LYS A 123 4.95 18.38 -3.64
N PRO A 124 5.05 17.04 -3.46
CA PRO A 124 6.26 16.43 -2.93
C PRO A 124 7.45 16.78 -3.83
N GLN A 125 8.56 17.19 -3.22
CA GLN A 125 9.80 17.47 -3.93
C GLN A 125 10.25 16.23 -4.70
N ARG A 126 10.60 16.42 -5.96
CA ARG A 126 11.11 15.38 -6.85
C ARG A 126 12.62 15.48 -6.93
N LEU A 127 13.32 14.36 -6.73
CA LEU A 127 14.79 14.31 -6.71
C LEU A 127 15.39 14.79 -8.03
N VAL A 128 14.89 14.27 -9.17
CA VAL A 128 15.43 14.62 -10.49
C VAL A 128 15.12 16.08 -10.82
N ALA A 129 13.88 16.56 -10.60
CA ALA A 129 13.51 17.96 -10.81
C ALA A 129 14.31 18.92 -9.89
N SER A 130 14.66 18.48 -8.67
CA SER A 130 15.52 19.23 -7.75
C SER A 130 17.03 19.17 -8.08
N GLY A 131 17.41 18.63 -9.25
CA GLY A 131 18.78 18.60 -9.74
C GLY A 131 19.61 17.39 -9.31
N VAL A 132 19.03 16.38 -8.69
CA VAL A 132 19.74 15.12 -8.43
C VAL A 132 19.91 14.36 -9.75
N PRO A 133 21.12 13.90 -10.11
CA PRO A 133 21.34 13.16 -11.33
C PRO A 133 20.43 11.93 -11.45
N ALA A 134 19.66 11.80 -12.52
CA ALA A 134 18.71 10.73 -12.74
C ALA A 134 19.32 9.31 -12.54
N LYS A 135 20.58 9.12 -12.95
CA LYS A 135 21.32 7.86 -12.74
C LYS A 135 21.47 7.49 -11.26
N ARG A 136 21.64 8.48 -10.37
CA ARG A 136 21.72 8.23 -8.91
C ARG A 136 20.39 7.82 -8.33
N VAL A 137 19.29 8.43 -8.81
CA VAL A 137 17.93 8.06 -8.40
C VAL A 137 17.61 6.65 -8.86
N LEU A 138 17.95 6.29 -10.11
CA LEU A 138 17.78 4.92 -10.62
C LEU A 138 18.62 3.90 -9.83
N LEU A 139 19.86 4.24 -9.47
CA LEU A 139 20.71 3.38 -8.64
C LEU A 139 20.07 3.16 -7.26
N ALA A 140 19.54 4.19 -6.63
CA ALA A 140 18.84 4.08 -5.34
C ALA A 140 17.60 3.19 -5.45
N ALA A 141 16.82 3.32 -6.53
CA ALA A 141 15.71 2.41 -6.83
C ALA A 141 16.18 0.95 -6.96
N GLY A 142 17.29 0.72 -7.68
CA GLY A 142 17.89 -0.61 -7.84
C GLY A 142 18.39 -1.21 -6.53
N ILE A 143 19.01 -0.42 -5.67
CA ILE A 143 19.46 -0.87 -4.34
C ILE A 143 18.24 -1.27 -3.47
N ALA A 144 17.20 -0.45 -3.43
CA ALA A 144 16.00 -0.77 -2.67
C ALA A 144 15.32 -2.04 -3.21
N ALA A 145 15.22 -2.19 -4.54
CA ALA A 145 14.70 -3.41 -5.16
C ALA A 145 15.55 -4.65 -4.84
N ALA A 146 16.88 -4.53 -4.83
CA ALA A 146 17.78 -5.63 -4.48
C ALA A 146 17.60 -6.07 -3.02
N ILE A 147 17.44 -5.13 -2.08
CA ILE A 147 17.16 -5.44 -0.67
C ILE A 147 15.80 -6.17 -0.56
N ALA A 148 14.77 -5.72 -1.28
CA ALA A 148 13.48 -6.39 -1.32
C ALA A 148 13.60 -7.82 -1.88
N CYS A 149 14.39 -8.03 -2.94
CA CYS A 149 14.64 -9.37 -3.50
C CYS A 149 15.31 -10.30 -2.50
N VAL A 150 16.37 -9.84 -1.81
CA VAL A 150 17.07 -10.65 -0.80
C VAL A 150 16.14 -11.01 0.36
N ALA A 151 15.39 -10.04 0.88
CA ALA A 151 14.42 -10.29 1.95
C ALA A 151 13.30 -11.24 1.50
N GLY A 152 12.79 -11.05 0.27
CA GLY A 152 11.75 -11.91 -0.31
C GLY A 152 12.22 -13.36 -0.52
N LEU A 153 13.43 -13.53 -1.04
CA LEU A 153 14.04 -14.86 -1.17
C LEU A 153 14.24 -15.53 0.18
N ALA A 154 14.70 -14.79 1.20
CA ALA A 154 14.84 -15.31 2.56
C ALA A 154 13.47 -15.74 3.13
N ALA A 155 12.43 -14.93 2.95
CA ALA A 155 11.07 -15.27 3.37
C ALA A 155 10.56 -16.54 2.67
N ILE A 156 10.78 -16.67 1.35
CA ILE A 156 10.38 -17.84 0.55
C ILE A 156 11.11 -19.10 1.00
N VAL A 157 12.43 -19.01 1.25
CA VAL A 157 13.22 -20.17 1.74
C VAL A 157 12.75 -20.62 3.11
N ILE A 158 12.50 -19.68 4.06
CA ILE A 158 12.03 -20.02 5.41
C ILE A 158 10.61 -20.58 5.39
N SER A 159 9.74 -20.03 4.53
CA SER A 159 8.33 -20.44 4.45
C SER A 159 8.07 -21.64 3.52
N HIS A 160 9.03 -22.00 2.66
CA HIS A 160 8.88 -22.95 1.56
C HIS A 160 7.80 -22.58 0.53
N ALA A 161 7.40 -21.28 0.48
CA ALA A 161 6.36 -20.76 -0.39
C ALA A 161 6.90 -20.38 -1.79
N TRP A 162 7.42 -21.36 -2.55
CA TRP A 162 8.16 -21.16 -3.81
C TRP A 162 7.38 -20.43 -4.90
N TRP A 163 6.06 -20.57 -4.96
CA TRP A 163 5.23 -19.88 -5.94
C TRP A 163 5.24 -18.35 -5.75
N LEU A 164 5.58 -17.85 -4.54
CA LEU A 164 5.74 -16.42 -4.29
C LEU A 164 6.89 -15.80 -5.09
N LEU A 165 7.82 -16.60 -5.65
CA LEU A 165 8.79 -16.11 -6.63
C LEU A 165 8.11 -15.47 -7.83
N ALA A 166 7.07 -16.11 -8.37
CA ALA A 166 6.31 -15.56 -9.49
C ALA A 166 5.62 -14.23 -9.08
N VAL A 167 5.04 -14.16 -7.89
CA VAL A 167 4.44 -12.92 -7.37
C VAL A 167 5.48 -11.82 -7.22
N GLY A 168 6.67 -12.14 -6.71
CA GLY A 168 7.78 -11.19 -6.58
C GLY A 168 8.24 -10.64 -7.93
N VAL A 169 8.43 -11.50 -8.93
CA VAL A 169 8.78 -11.08 -10.31
C VAL A 169 7.71 -10.18 -10.89
N LEU A 170 6.43 -10.57 -10.79
CA LEU A 170 5.30 -9.78 -11.29
C LEU A 170 5.22 -8.42 -10.57
N SER A 171 5.49 -8.37 -9.26
CA SER A 171 5.50 -7.13 -8.50
C SER A 171 6.61 -6.16 -8.95
N LEU A 172 7.81 -6.68 -9.21
CA LEU A 172 8.92 -5.88 -9.76
C LEU A 172 8.61 -5.35 -11.16
N LEU A 173 8.07 -6.19 -12.04
CA LEU A 173 7.66 -5.79 -13.39
C LEU A 173 6.55 -4.74 -13.33
N ALA A 174 5.53 -4.95 -12.50
CA ALA A 174 4.45 -3.99 -12.31
C ALA A 174 4.96 -2.65 -11.76
N GLY A 175 5.85 -2.69 -10.76
CA GLY A 175 6.47 -1.47 -10.21
C GLY A 175 7.26 -0.69 -11.27
N TRP A 176 8.02 -1.37 -12.11
CA TRP A 176 8.77 -0.73 -13.20
C TRP A 176 7.85 -0.17 -14.28
N PHE A 177 6.90 -0.96 -14.78
CA PHE A 177 5.99 -0.55 -15.86
C PHE A 177 4.86 0.38 -15.41
N TYR A 178 4.78 0.71 -14.12
CA TYR A 178 3.81 1.69 -13.64
C TYR A 178 4.01 3.06 -14.28
N THR A 179 5.26 3.55 -14.32
CA THR A 179 5.66 4.81 -14.99
C THR A 179 6.75 4.63 -16.03
N GLY A 180 7.46 3.49 -16.01
CA GLY A 180 8.57 3.15 -16.90
C GLY A 180 8.11 2.54 -18.23
N GLY A 181 9.09 2.33 -19.14
CA GLY A 181 8.83 1.75 -20.45
C GLY A 181 8.16 2.70 -21.46
N ARG A 182 7.78 2.19 -22.63
CA ARG A 182 7.13 2.96 -23.70
C ARG A 182 5.66 3.25 -23.42
N HIS A 183 4.96 2.32 -22.77
CA HIS A 183 3.52 2.38 -22.49
C HIS A 183 3.26 2.06 -21.02
N PRO A 184 3.53 3.01 -20.12
CA PRO A 184 3.31 2.80 -18.69
C PRO A 184 1.82 2.66 -18.39
N TYR A 185 1.45 1.60 -17.68
CA TYR A 185 0.04 1.31 -17.41
C TYR A 185 -0.59 2.31 -16.41
N GLY A 186 0.21 2.91 -15.53
CA GLY A 186 -0.26 3.98 -14.66
C GLY A 186 -0.71 5.22 -15.44
N TYR A 187 -0.06 5.49 -16.59
CA TYR A 187 -0.47 6.59 -17.49
C TYR A 187 -1.66 6.19 -18.39
N ALA A 188 -1.95 4.91 -18.50
CA ALA A 188 -3.06 4.38 -19.30
C ALA A 188 -4.36 4.20 -18.50
N GLY A 189 -4.42 4.64 -17.23
CA GLY A 189 -5.61 4.56 -16.38
C GLY A 189 -5.82 3.21 -15.69
N PHE A 190 -4.80 2.37 -15.63
CA PHE A 190 -4.81 1.09 -14.93
C PHE A 190 -4.06 1.14 -13.58
N GLY A 191 -3.73 2.34 -13.12
CA GLY A 191 -3.01 2.54 -11.86
C GLY A 191 -3.77 1.99 -10.66
N GLU A 192 -5.07 2.26 -10.58
CA GLU A 192 -5.95 1.82 -9.50
C GLU A 192 -6.06 0.29 -9.45
N LEU A 193 -6.17 -0.36 -10.61
CA LEU A 193 -6.12 -1.83 -10.68
C LEU A 193 -4.78 -2.38 -10.20
N GLY A 194 -3.68 -1.74 -10.60
CA GLY A 194 -2.33 -2.13 -10.17
C GLY A 194 -2.17 -2.07 -8.65
N VAL A 195 -2.55 -0.97 -8.00
CA VAL A 195 -2.44 -0.87 -6.54
C VAL A 195 -3.39 -1.84 -5.82
N PHE A 196 -4.58 -2.08 -6.35
CA PHE A 196 -5.49 -3.10 -5.81
C PHE A 196 -4.86 -4.49 -5.81
N LEU A 197 -4.26 -4.89 -6.93
CA LEU A 197 -3.66 -6.21 -7.07
C LEU A 197 -2.41 -6.38 -6.21
N PHE A 198 -1.50 -5.38 -6.20
CA PHE A 198 -0.20 -5.54 -5.55
C PHE A 198 -0.19 -5.13 -4.08
N PHE A 199 -0.90 -4.07 -3.68
CA PHE A 199 -1.00 -3.66 -2.27
C PHE A 199 -2.16 -4.33 -1.53
N GLY A 200 -3.20 -4.79 -2.25
CA GLY A 200 -4.26 -5.61 -1.68
C GLY A 200 -3.90 -7.09 -1.74
N LEU A 201 -4.17 -7.72 -2.90
CA LEU A 201 -4.13 -9.18 -3.01
C LEU A 201 -2.73 -9.74 -2.79
N ALA A 202 -1.71 -9.28 -3.53
CA ALA A 202 -0.37 -9.85 -3.43
C ALA A 202 0.27 -9.64 -2.06
N ALA A 203 0.15 -8.45 -1.47
CA ALA A 203 0.78 -8.13 -0.20
C ALA A 203 0.11 -8.85 0.98
N VAL A 204 -1.24 -8.86 1.06
CA VAL A 204 -1.96 -9.51 2.16
C VAL A 204 -1.88 -11.02 2.03
N LEU A 205 -2.34 -11.57 0.88
CA LEU A 205 -2.41 -13.03 0.69
C LEU A 205 -1.02 -13.67 0.60
N GLY A 206 -0.04 -12.95 0.03
CA GLY A 206 1.35 -13.40 0.00
C GLY A 206 1.95 -13.49 1.41
N THR A 207 1.66 -12.52 2.28
CA THR A 207 2.10 -12.53 3.68
C THR A 207 1.41 -13.64 4.46
N GLU A 208 0.09 -13.75 4.35
CA GLU A 208 -0.70 -14.80 5.01
C GLU A 208 -0.19 -16.18 4.61
N TYR A 209 -0.03 -16.44 3.32
CA TYR A 209 0.46 -17.74 2.85
C TYR A 209 1.90 -18.03 3.28
N ALA A 210 2.78 -17.04 3.26
CA ALA A 210 4.15 -17.23 3.74
C ALA A 210 4.20 -17.62 5.23
N LEU A 211 3.26 -17.14 6.03
CA LEU A 211 3.19 -17.40 7.47
C LEU A 211 2.44 -18.69 7.81
N ALA A 212 1.23 -18.85 7.26
CA ALA A 212 0.32 -19.95 7.61
C ALA A 212 0.39 -21.14 6.63
N GLY A 213 0.92 -20.96 5.42
CA GLY A 213 0.91 -21.98 4.35
C GLY A 213 -0.45 -22.15 3.67
N THR A 214 -1.42 -21.33 4.01
CA THR A 214 -2.79 -21.34 3.47
C THR A 214 -3.33 -19.93 3.32
N ILE A 215 -4.45 -19.81 2.62
CA ILE A 215 -5.22 -18.56 2.47
C ILE A 215 -6.66 -18.90 2.88
N ASP A 216 -7.23 -18.08 3.76
CA ASP A 216 -8.61 -18.23 4.21
C ASP A 216 -9.52 -17.08 3.77
N LEU A 217 -10.80 -17.16 4.11
CA LEU A 217 -11.78 -16.14 3.75
C LEU A 217 -11.47 -14.79 4.42
N LEU A 218 -10.93 -14.79 5.64
CA LEU A 218 -10.55 -13.59 6.36
C LEU A 218 -9.41 -12.87 5.63
N GLY A 219 -8.40 -13.62 5.16
CA GLY A 219 -7.31 -13.11 4.37
C GLY A 219 -7.78 -12.50 3.04
N VAL A 220 -8.70 -13.19 2.34
CA VAL A 220 -9.27 -12.65 1.09
C VAL A 220 -10.06 -11.36 1.35
N ALA A 221 -10.90 -11.32 2.38
CA ALA A 221 -11.64 -10.11 2.74
C ALA A 221 -10.70 -8.95 3.14
N GLY A 222 -9.69 -9.24 3.97
CA GLY A 222 -8.66 -8.28 4.35
C GLY A 222 -7.88 -7.74 3.15
N ALA A 223 -7.54 -8.63 2.19
CA ALA A 223 -6.84 -8.26 0.96
C ALA A 223 -7.66 -7.31 0.08
N VAL A 224 -8.97 -7.58 -0.07
CA VAL A 224 -9.87 -6.70 -0.83
C VAL A 224 -9.98 -5.34 -0.15
N CYS A 225 -10.16 -5.27 1.17
CA CYS A 225 -10.22 -4.01 1.91
C CYS A 225 -8.90 -3.21 1.79
N CYS A 226 -7.73 -3.86 1.93
CA CYS A 226 -6.43 -3.21 1.72
C CYS A 226 -6.27 -2.69 0.29
N GLY A 227 -6.73 -3.46 -0.70
CA GLY A 227 -6.73 -3.05 -2.11
C GLY A 227 -7.59 -1.81 -2.35
N LEU A 228 -8.79 -1.76 -1.79
CA LEU A 228 -9.67 -0.59 -1.87
C LEU A 228 -9.06 0.63 -1.18
N ASN A 229 -8.44 0.47 0.00
CA ASN A 229 -7.72 1.55 0.69
C ASN A 229 -6.55 2.09 -0.16
N ALA A 230 -5.78 1.22 -0.83
CA ALA A 230 -4.72 1.63 -1.74
C ALA A 230 -5.28 2.37 -2.97
N MET A 231 -6.43 1.93 -3.51
CA MET A 231 -7.14 2.64 -4.57
C MET A 231 -7.60 4.03 -4.11
N LEU A 232 -8.19 4.17 -2.91
CA LEU A 232 -8.62 5.47 -2.36
C LEU A 232 -7.45 6.45 -2.30
N LEU A 233 -6.30 6.02 -1.80
CA LEU A 233 -5.10 6.85 -1.74
C LEU A 233 -4.65 7.30 -3.14
N LEU A 234 -4.64 6.40 -4.11
CA LEU A 234 -4.26 6.72 -5.49
C LEU A 234 -5.29 7.61 -6.18
N MET A 235 -6.59 7.36 -5.99
CA MET A 235 -7.67 8.19 -6.55
C MET A 235 -7.60 9.64 -6.07
N VAL A 236 -7.31 9.86 -4.77
CA VAL A 236 -7.11 11.22 -4.22
C VAL A 236 -5.88 11.88 -4.84
N ASN A 237 -4.77 11.12 -5.02
CA ASN A 237 -3.59 11.63 -5.73
C ASN A 237 -3.91 12.03 -7.17
N ASN A 238 -4.61 11.17 -7.91
CA ASN A 238 -4.95 11.41 -9.31
C ASN A 238 -5.96 12.55 -9.47
N LEU A 239 -6.87 12.75 -8.51
CA LEU A 239 -7.76 13.91 -8.48
C LEU A 239 -7.00 15.20 -8.22
N ARG A 240 -6.01 15.20 -7.31
CA ARG A 240 -5.14 16.36 -7.06
C ARG A 240 -4.36 16.78 -8.32
N ASP A 241 -3.83 15.79 -9.03
CA ASP A 241 -2.92 16.01 -10.16
C ASP A 241 -3.66 16.04 -11.51
N LEU A 242 -5.00 16.04 -11.53
CA LEU A 242 -5.85 15.88 -12.71
C LEU A 242 -5.49 16.81 -13.87
N ASP A 243 -5.39 18.11 -13.61
CA ASP A 243 -5.10 19.10 -14.65
C ASP A 243 -3.66 18.99 -15.16
N ASP A 244 -2.71 18.72 -14.28
CA ASP A 244 -1.30 18.52 -14.64
C ASP A 244 -1.12 17.22 -15.44
N ASP A 245 -1.72 16.13 -15.03
CA ASP A 245 -1.67 14.86 -15.73
C ASP A 245 -2.25 15.00 -17.15
N ALA A 246 -3.37 15.70 -17.30
CA ALA A 246 -3.97 15.98 -18.60
C ALA A 246 -3.04 16.79 -19.52
N ARG A 247 -2.39 17.83 -19.00
CA ARG A 247 -1.44 18.67 -19.76
C ARG A 247 -0.21 17.88 -20.24
N HIS A 248 0.27 16.92 -19.43
CA HIS A 248 1.43 16.11 -19.76
C HIS A 248 1.08 14.78 -20.47
N GLY A 249 -0.17 14.65 -20.95
CA GLY A 249 -0.61 13.49 -21.72
C GLY A 249 -0.79 12.20 -20.92
N LYS A 250 -0.77 12.26 -19.59
CA LYS A 250 -1.15 11.15 -18.73
C LYS A 250 -2.67 10.99 -18.76
N ARG A 251 -3.14 9.78 -19.06
CA ARG A 251 -4.56 9.44 -19.08
C ARG A 251 -4.93 8.56 -17.90
N THR A 252 -4.65 9.03 -16.69
CA THR A 252 -5.05 8.37 -15.44
C THR A 252 -6.57 8.14 -15.40
N MET A 253 -7.07 7.29 -14.52
CA MET A 253 -8.51 7.05 -14.40
C MET A 253 -9.26 8.36 -14.12
N ALA A 254 -8.73 9.25 -13.29
CA ALA A 254 -9.31 10.56 -13.01
C ALA A 254 -9.43 11.43 -14.27
N VAL A 255 -8.37 11.48 -15.10
CA VAL A 255 -8.38 12.23 -16.38
C VAL A 255 -9.39 11.64 -17.36
N ARG A 256 -9.50 10.29 -17.45
CA ARG A 256 -10.46 9.63 -18.34
C ARG A 256 -11.92 9.85 -17.94
N LEU A 257 -12.21 9.81 -16.65
CA LEU A 257 -13.56 9.98 -16.12
C LEU A 257 -13.98 11.44 -16.05
N GLY A 258 -13.02 12.37 -15.93
CA GLY A 258 -13.24 13.75 -15.54
C GLY A 258 -13.56 13.88 -14.04
N GLU A 259 -13.38 15.06 -13.48
CA GLU A 259 -13.43 15.34 -12.05
C GLU A 259 -14.70 14.80 -11.37
N ARG A 260 -15.87 15.13 -11.92
CA ARG A 260 -17.16 14.75 -11.32
C ARG A 260 -17.33 13.24 -11.18
N ARG A 261 -17.03 12.49 -12.26
CA ARG A 261 -17.17 11.01 -12.23
C ARG A 261 -16.07 10.35 -11.40
N ALA A 262 -14.87 10.91 -11.38
CA ALA A 262 -13.78 10.44 -10.55
C ALA A 262 -14.11 10.61 -9.05
N ARG A 263 -14.76 11.70 -8.65
CA ARG A 263 -15.26 11.88 -7.27
C ARG A 263 -16.36 10.87 -6.92
N ILE A 264 -17.28 10.57 -7.85
CA ILE A 264 -18.30 9.54 -7.64
C ILE A 264 -17.62 8.18 -7.47
N ALA A 265 -16.65 7.82 -8.31
CA ALA A 265 -15.90 6.58 -8.20
C ALA A 265 -15.16 6.47 -6.86
N LEU A 266 -14.54 7.56 -6.38
CA LEU A 266 -13.92 7.64 -5.05
C LEU A 266 -14.95 7.34 -3.94
N THR A 267 -16.13 7.96 -3.99
CA THR A 267 -17.19 7.74 -3.01
C THR A 267 -17.69 6.30 -3.04
N VAL A 268 -17.89 5.72 -4.22
CA VAL A 268 -18.31 4.31 -4.36
C VAL A 268 -17.24 3.37 -3.79
N CYS A 269 -15.97 3.60 -4.10
CA CYS A 269 -14.86 2.82 -3.57
C CYS A 269 -14.80 2.90 -2.03
N MET A 270 -14.98 4.08 -1.47
CA MET A 270 -15.01 4.31 -0.02
C MET A 270 -16.18 3.59 0.66
N VAL A 271 -17.39 3.68 0.08
CA VAL A 271 -18.57 2.98 0.62
C VAL A 271 -18.37 1.46 0.56
N ALA A 272 -17.82 0.95 -0.55
CA ALA A 272 -17.51 -0.47 -0.70
C ALA A 272 -16.50 -0.94 0.35
N GLU A 273 -15.42 -0.17 0.58
CA GLU A 273 -14.42 -0.47 1.62
C GLU A 273 -15.06 -0.50 3.01
N LEU A 274 -15.89 0.49 3.35
CA LEU A 274 -16.55 0.57 4.66
C LEU A 274 -17.51 -0.60 4.90
N LEU A 275 -18.32 -0.98 3.90
CA LEU A 275 -19.23 -2.11 3.99
C LEU A 275 -18.47 -3.45 4.14
N LEU A 276 -17.37 -3.62 3.41
CA LEU A 276 -16.53 -4.81 3.53
C LEU A 276 -15.80 -4.87 4.87
N SER A 277 -15.30 -3.75 5.38
CA SER A 277 -14.71 -3.66 6.71
C SER A 277 -15.70 -4.04 7.80
N LEU A 278 -16.95 -3.59 7.67
CA LEU A 278 -18.03 -3.97 8.58
C LEU A 278 -18.36 -5.47 8.49
N ALA A 279 -18.44 -6.02 7.28
CA ALA A 279 -18.65 -7.45 7.07
C ALA A 279 -17.50 -8.30 7.65
N LEU A 280 -16.25 -7.87 7.46
CA LEU A 280 -15.06 -8.54 8.00
C LEU A 280 -15.08 -8.55 9.52
N VAL A 281 -15.43 -7.44 10.16
CA VAL A 281 -15.58 -7.38 11.63
C VAL A 281 -16.72 -8.27 12.11
N ALA A 282 -17.82 -8.33 11.38
CA ALA A 282 -18.93 -9.24 11.69
C ALA A 282 -18.50 -10.72 11.59
N LEU A 283 -17.65 -11.07 10.62
CA LEU A 283 -17.03 -12.40 10.50
C LEU A 283 -16.13 -12.74 11.70
N LEU A 284 -15.47 -11.77 12.29
CA LEU A 284 -14.64 -11.96 13.49
C LEU A 284 -15.45 -12.04 14.80
N TRP A 285 -16.76 -11.94 14.72
CA TRP A 285 -17.70 -12.06 15.87
C TRP A 285 -17.33 -11.20 17.07
N TRP A 286 -16.78 -10.01 16.82
CA TRP A 286 -16.35 -9.13 17.89
C TRP A 286 -17.24 -7.87 17.96
N PRO A 287 -18.18 -7.78 18.91
CA PRO A 287 -19.16 -6.69 18.95
C PRO A 287 -18.53 -5.29 19.08
N TRP A 288 -17.38 -5.19 19.74
CA TRP A 288 -16.64 -3.94 19.89
C TRP A 288 -16.01 -3.44 18.58
N GLY A 289 -15.70 -4.35 17.66
CA GLY A 289 -15.18 -4.00 16.34
C GLY A 289 -16.15 -3.17 15.52
N VAL A 290 -17.46 -3.43 15.65
CA VAL A 290 -18.51 -2.61 15.03
C VAL A 290 -18.44 -1.16 15.53
N ILE A 291 -18.23 -0.95 16.82
CA ILE A 291 -18.08 0.39 17.41
C ILE A 291 -16.83 1.07 16.85
N LEU A 292 -15.73 0.34 16.68
CA LEU A 292 -14.50 0.88 16.09
C LEU A 292 -14.70 1.26 14.62
N VAL A 293 -15.37 0.43 13.81
CA VAL A 293 -15.70 0.77 12.41
C VAL A 293 -16.56 2.03 12.36
N ILE A 294 -17.61 2.11 13.19
CA ILE A 294 -18.50 3.27 13.25
C ILE A 294 -17.73 4.51 13.67
N SER A 295 -16.84 4.41 14.66
CA SER A 295 -15.98 5.53 15.08
C SER A 295 -15.02 5.99 13.97
N GLY A 296 -14.58 5.06 13.12
CA GLY A 296 -13.73 5.31 11.97
C GLY A 296 -14.41 6.05 10.82
N ILE A 297 -15.76 6.06 10.75
CA ILE A 297 -16.53 6.72 9.67
C ILE A 297 -16.22 8.22 9.55
N ALA A 298 -15.84 8.87 10.64
CA ALA A 298 -15.48 10.29 10.62
C ALA A 298 -14.32 10.61 9.66
N VAL A 299 -13.37 9.68 9.48
CA VAL A 299 -12.19 9.86 8.61
C VAL A 299 -12.58 9.87 7.13
N PRO A 300 -13.27 8.85 6.58
CA PRO A 300 -13.75 8.89 5.20
C PRO A 300 -14.68 10.08 4.91
N LEU A 301 -15.56 10.44 5.82
CA LEU A 301 -16.41 11.63 5.64
C LEU A 301 -15.61 12.94 5.59
N ARG A 302 -14.55 13.06 6.42
CA ARG A 302 -13.64 14.20 6.37
C ARG A 302 -12.85 14.21 5.06
N MET A 303 -12.39 13.05 4.60
CA MET A 303 -11.69 12.89 3.32
C MET A 303 -12.56 13.39 2.16
N LEU A 304 -13.82 12.97 2.07
CA LEU A 304 -14.76 13.43 1.02
C LEU A 304 -14.95 14.94 1.06
N ARG A 305 -15.19 15.52 2.25
CA ARG A 305 -15.34 16.97 2.40
C ARG A 305 -14.07 17.72 1.98
N SER A 306 -12.89 17.16 2.27
CA SER A 306 -11.61 17.74 1.86
C SER A 306 -11.45 17.69 0.34
N VAL A 307 -11.85 16.60 -0.32
CA VAL A 307 -11.85 16.47 -1.79
C VAL A 307 -12.83 17.46 -2.42
N GLU A 308 -14.04 17.63 -1.86
CA GLU A 308 -15.02 18.60 -2.33
C GLU A 308 -14.50 20.05 -2.27
N ARG A 309 -13.70 20.36 -1.23
CA ARG A 309 -13.08 21.68 -1.04
C ARG A 309 -11.75 21.85 -1.78
N HIS A 310 -11.32 20.85 -2.58
CA HIS A 310 -10.01 20.80 -3.23
C HIS A 310 -8.82 20.86 -2.26
N ASP A 311 -9.03 20.50 -0.99
CA ASP A 311 -7.96 20.39 0.01
C ASP A 311 -7.36 18.98 0.01
N TYR A 312 -6.63 18.67 -1.05
CA TYR A 312 -6.04 17.35 -1.27
C TYR A 312 -4.93 17.00 -0.27
N ARG A 313 -4.37 18.00 0.44
CA ARG A 313 -3.38 17.76 1.48
C ARG A 313 -3.97 16.98 2.65
N TRP A 314 -5.15 17.41 3.11
CA TRP A 314 -5.88 16.73 4.18
C TRP A 314 -6.49 15.43 3.67
N ALA A 315 -7.06 15.43 2.47
CA ALA A 315 -7.64 14.22 1.89
C ALA A 315 -6.62 13.05 1.77
N LEU A 316 -5.38 13.35 1.35
CA LEU A 316 -4.28 12.37 1.29
C LEU A 316 -3.86 11.87 2.68
N GLY A 317 -3.82 12.78 3.66
CA GLY A 317 -3.56 12.42 5.05
C GLY A 317 -4.63 11.48 5.59
N ASP A 318 -5.89 11.79 5.31
CA ASP A 318 -7.03 10.99 5.74
C ASP A 318 -7.05 9.61 5.06
N ALA A 319 -6.73 9.50 3.76
CA ALA A 319 -6.62 8.23 3.06
C ALA A 319 -5.49 7.34 3.63
N GLY A 320 -4.32 7.94 3.94
CA GLY A 320 -3.24 7.23 4.62
C GLY A 320 -3.62 6.78 6.04
N TYR A 321 -4.31 7.64 6.78
CA TYR A 321 -4.80 7.31 8.11
C TYR A 321 -5.84 6.20 8.09
N GLN A 322 -6.78 6.23 7.12
CA GLN A 322 -7.78 5.18 6.90
C GLN A 322 -7.12 3.81 6.71
N THR A 323 -6.07 3.75 5.88
CA THR A 323 -5.31 2.53 5.63
C THR A 323 -4.70 1.95 6.93
N LEU A 324 -4.08 2.80 7.75
CA LEU A 324 -3.51 2.37 9.03
C LEU A 324 -4.58 1.99 10.06
N PHE A 325 -5.67 2.75 10.10
CA PHE A 325 -6.78 2.48 10.99
C PHE A 325 -7.41 1.12 10.69
N PHE A 326 -7.64 0.81 9.40
CA PHE A 326 -8.13 -0.49 8.99
C PHE A 326 -7.19 -1.63 9.42
N ALA A 327 -5.88 -1.50 9.18
CA ALA A 327 -4.92 -2.51 9.60
C ALA A 327 -4.89 -2.70 11.13
N ALA A 328 -4.90 -1.61 11.88
CA ALA A 328 -4.96 -1.66 13.34
C ALA A 328 -6.26 -2.30 13.83
N LEU A 329 -7.40 -2.00 13.18
CA LEU A 329 -8.69 -2.62 13.48
C LEU A 329 -8.62 -4.14 13.34
N VAL A 330 -8.12 -4.65 12.21
CA VAL A 330 -8.00 -6.10 11.98
C VAL A 330 -7.07 -6.75 13.01
N VAL A 331 -5.89 -6.15 13.26
CA VAL A 331 -4.94 -6.66 14.26
C VAL A 331 -5.56 -6.72 15.66
N VAL A 332 -6.27 -5.67 16.08
CA VAL A 332 -6.93 -5.61 17.39
C VAL A 332 -8.06 -6.63 17.47
N CYS A 333 -8.88 -6.76 16.42
CA CYS A 333 -9.96 -7.74 16.39
C CYS A 333 -9.45 -9.17 16.54
N VAL A 334 -8.37 -9.51 15.84
CA VAL A 334 -7.73 -10.83 15.95
C VAL A 334 -7.10 -11.02 17.33
N ALA A 335 -6.36 -10.02 17.85
CA ALA A 335 -5.71 -10.11 19.16
C ALA A 335 -6.70 -10.21 20.32
N ALA A 336 -7.91 -9.63 20.19
CA ALA A 336 -8.93 -9.65 21.21
C ALA A 336 -9.68 -11.00 21.32
N GLY A 337 -9.31 -12.01 20.55
CA GLY A 337 -9.87 -13.36 20.62
C GLY A 337 -10.97 -13.64 19.60
N GLY A 338 -10.93 -12.94 18.47
CA GLY A 338 -11.78 -13.23 17.32
C GLY A 338 -11.39 -14.52 16.60
N THR A 339 -11.43 -15.65 17.29
CA THR A 339 -11.38 -16.95 16.61
C THR A 339 -12.77 -17.28 16.13
N LEU A 340 -12.96 -17.32 14.82
CA LEU A 340 -14.16 -17.95 14.25
C LEU A 340 -14.13 -19.44 14.64
N PRO A 341 -15.18 -19.97 15.26
CA PRO A 341 -15.39 -21.42 15.21
C PRO A 341 -15.63 -21.73 13.72
N VAL A 342 -14.73 -22.48 13.12
CA VAL A 342 -14.88 -23.07 11.78
C VAL A 342 -15.95 -24.15 11.85
#